data_8e37c6c67f429b8cea67faefae90349a
#
_entry.id   8e37c6c67f429b8cea67faefae90349a
#
_cell.length_a   1.000
_cell.length_b   1.000
_cell.length_c   1.000
_cell.angle_alpha   90.00
_cell.angle_beta   90.00
_cell.angle_gamma   90.00
#
_symmetry.space_group_name_H-M   'P 1'
#
loop_
_entity.id
_entity.type
_entity.pdbx_description
1 polymer ?
#
loop_
_entity_poly.entity_id
_entity_poly.type
_entity_poly.pdbx_seq_one_letter_code
_entity_poly.pdbx_strand_id
1 'polypeptide(L)'
;ILDAIESSEERDNTIVIYTADHGLAMGSHGLLGKQNVYEHSMGSPLIVSGPGIPKGKSTEAMTYILDLHKTIFSLCGLPIPNGIDGRDLTAIFNDPTASVRESIFLPFQDIMRAVRNDRYKLHVYPKINHVLLFDLVDDPEEMNNLADHPSYAGIVKQLTTLMENWQKHVGDLSPLSVDNPGPKEVDFSKIERSLDRWQPDWIREKYFDGRANADHGN
;
A
#
# COMPACT_ATOMS: atom_id res chain seq x y z
N ILE A 1 -2.58 12.04 25.21
CA ILE A 1 -3.08 13.06 24.26
C ILE A 1 -4.60 13.08 24.30
N LEU A 2 -5.31 11.96 24.06
CA LEU A 2 -6.78 11.92 24.04
C LEU A 2 -7.37 12.41 25.37
N ASP A 3 -6.84 12.00 26.51
CA ASP A 3 -7.28 12.44 27.83
C ASP A 3 -7.14 13.98 28.01
N ALA A 4 -6.08 14.56 27.44
CA ALA A 4 -5.87 16.01 27.49
C ALA A 4 -6.92 16.77 26.66
N ILE A 5 -7.29 16.24 25.48
CA ILE A 5 -8.35 16.81 24.64
C ILE A 5 -9.69 16.69 25.36
N GLU A 6 -9.98 15.50 25.90
CA GLU A 6 -11.24 15.19 26.60
C GLU A 6 -11.46 16.13 27.82
N SER A 7 -10.35 16.55 28.46
CA SER A 7 -10.37 17.44 29.62
C SER A 7 -10.27 18.92 29.26
N SER A 8 -10.15 19.27 27.97
CA SER A 8 -10.00 20.64 27.51
C SER A 8 -11.36 21.31 27.20
N GLU A 9 -11.40 22.65 27.23
CA GLU A 9 -12.55 23.44 26.77
C GLU A 9 -12.77 23.30 25.24
N GLU A 10 -11.73 22.85 24.49
CA GLU A 10 -11.77 22.69 23.04
C GLU A 10 -12.27 21.30 22.60
N ARG A 11 -12.64 20.42 23.52
CA ARG A 11 -13.11 19.06 23.23
C ARG A 11 -14.17 19.02 22.13
N ASP A 12 -15.20 19.85 22.26
CA ASP A 12 -16.34 19.85 21.33
C ASP A 12 -16.06 20.65 20.05
N ASN A 13 -14.85 21.20 19.92
CA ASN A 13 -14.37 21.95 18.75
C ASN A 13 -13.11 21.29 18.13
N THR A 14 -12.77 20.07 18.51
CA THR A 14 -11.56 19.37 18.06
C THR A 14 -11.91 18.13 17.25
N ILE A 15 -11.35 18.02 16.04
CA ILE A 15 -11.40 16.80 15.21
C ILE A 15 -10.08 16.08 15.36
N VAL A 16 -10.14 14.80 15.69
CA VAL A 16 -8.99 13.92 15.82
C VAL A 16 -8.94 12.96 14.61
N ILE A 17 -7.81 12.95 13.91
CA ILE A 17 -7.55 12.03 12.82
C ILE A 17 -6.35 11.16 13.20
N TYR A 18 -6.57 9.85 13.25
CA TYR A 18 -5.51 8.86 13.44
C TYR A 18 -5.28 8.11 12.13
N THR A 19 -4.07 8.16 11.62
CA THR A 19 -3.68 7.49 10.38
C THR A 19 -2.17 7.19 10.37
N ALA A 20 -1.72 6.46 9.35
CA ALA A 20 -0.31 6.25 9.03
C ALA A 20 -0.08 6.54 7.54
N ASP A 21 1.15 6.84 7.16
CA ASP A 21 1.55 7.03 5.76
C ASP A 21 1.52 5.70 4.98
N HIS A 22 1.82 4.58 5.65
CA HIS A 22 1.80 3.22 5.10
C HIS A 22 1.78 2.19 6.22
N GLY A 23 1.57 0.93 5.88
CA GLY A 23 1.81 -0.23 6.73
C GLY A 23 3.26 -0.72 6.66
N LEU A 24 3.51 -1.94 7.15
CA LEU A 24 4.86 -2.52 7.21
C LEU A 24 4.80 -4.05 7.11
N ALA A 25 5.62 -4.61 6.21
CA ALA A 25 5.88 -6.05 6.21
C ALA A 25 6.84 -6.41 7.34
N MET A 26 6.37 -7.26 8.25
CA MET A 26 7.15 -7.78 9.38
C MET A 26 7.33 -9.29 9.26
N GLY A 27 7.68 -9.77 8.06
CA GLY A 27 7.79 -11.18 7.70
C GLY A 27 6.71 -11.68 6.74
N SER A 28 5.62 -10.93 6.54
CA SER A 28 4.58 -11.27 5.56
C SER A 28 5.19 -11.37 4.16
N HIS A 29 4.83 -12.42 3.42
CA HIS A 29 5.41 -12.75 2.10
C HIS A 29 6.94 -12.90 2.10
N GLY A 30 7.56 -13.19 3.27
CA GLY A 30 9.02 -13.22 3.41
C GLY A 30 9.69 -11.84 3.31
N LEU A 31 8.91 -10.75 3.40
CA LEU A 31 9.39 -9.38 3.24
C LEU A 31 9.61 -8.69 4.59
N LEU A 32 10.60 -7.81 4.61
CA LEU A 32 10.83 -6.85 5.69
C LEU A 32 10.81 -5.44 5.10
N GLY A 33 10.05 -4.54 5.73
CA GLY A 33 9.95 -3.15 5.28
C GLY A 33 8.65 -2.84 4.54
N LYS A 34 8.65 -1.75 3.78
CA LYS A 34 7.45 -1.14 3.19
C LYS A 34 7.45 -1.03 1.66
N GLN A 35 8.56 -1.39 1.03
CA GLN A 35 8.77 -1.22 -0.41
C GLN A 35 8.10 -2.35 -1.21
N ASN A 36 6.79 -2.45 -1.08
CA ASN A 36 5.96 -3.39 -1.82
C ASN A 36 4.53 -2.84 -1.93
N VAL A 37 3.69 -3.49 -2.73
CA VAL A 37 2.31 -3.06 -3.00
C VAL A 37 1.25 -3.99 -2.39
N TYR A 38 1.63 -4.90 -1.50
CA TYR A 38 0.71 -5.75 -0.75
C TYR A 38 -0.10 -4.94 0.29
N GLU A 39 -1.27 -5.46 0.68
CA GLU A 39 -2.18 -4.78 1.62
C GLU A 39 -1.52 -4.46 2.96
N HIS A 40 -0.68 -5.35 3.50
CA HIS A 40 0.03 -5.10 4.76
C HIS A 40 0.96 -3.88 4.74
N SER A 41 1.38 -3.43 3.54
CA SER A 41 2.20 -2.23 3.37
C SER A 41 1.42 -1.03 2.84
N MET A 42 0.37 -1.27 2.04
CA MET A 42 -0.41 -0.19 1.44
C MET A 42 -1.66 0.16 2.25
N GLY A 43 -2.19 -0.78 3.02
CA GLY A 43 -3.33 -0.55 3.89
C GLY A 43 -2.92 0.24 5.14
N SER A 44 -3.37 1.50 5.25
CA SER A 44 -3.16 2.34 6.42
C SER A 44 -4.44 2.49 7.21
N PRO A 45 -4.38 2.54 8.55
CA PRO A 45 -5.56 2.85 9.34
C PRO A 45 -6.03 4.27 9.06
N LEU A 46 -7.33 4.50 9.08
CA LEU A 46 -7.91 5.83 9.08
C LEU A 46 -9.08 5.88 10.07
N ILE A 47 -8.91 6.61 11.16
CA ILE A 47 -9.94 6.83 12.17
C ILE A 47 -10.15 8.32 12.31
N VAL A 48 -11.40 8.75 12.21
CA VAL A 48 -11.76 10.17 12.35
C VAL A 48 -12.82 10.28 13.46
N SER A 49 -12.62 11.22 14.38
CA SER A 49 -13.52 11.48 15.49
C SER A 49 -13.60 12.98 15.76
N GLY A 50 -14.77 13.46 16.13
CA GLY A 50 -14.99 14.87 16.49
C GLY A 50 -16.41 15.34 16.17
N PRO A 51 -16.64 16.66 16.28
CA PRO A 51 -17.95 17.25 15.99
C PRO A 51 -18.35 17.00 14.53
N GLY A 52 -19.63 16.62 14.33
CA GLY A 52 -20.16 16.30 13.01
C GLY A 52 -19.76 14.93 12.44
N ILE A 53 -18.90 14.17 13.13
CA ILE A 53 -18.50 12.82 12.70
C ILE A 53 -19.39 11.78 13.39
N PRO A 54 -20.09 10.88 12.64
CA PRO A 54 -20.90 9.81 13.20
C PRO A 54 -20.09 8.85 14.05
N LYS A 55 -20.59 8.50 15.23
CA LYS A 55 -19.90 7.60 16.16
C LYS A 55 -20.18 6.13 15.83
N GLY A 56 -19.16 5.27 15.98
CA GLY A 56 -19.29 3.82 15.87
C GLY A 56 -19.66 3.35 14.47
N LYS A 57 -19.27 4.08 13.43
CA LYS A 57 -19.46 3.71 12.02
C LYS A 57 -18.13 3.30 11.41
N SER A 58 -18.19 2.38 10.45
CA SER A 58 -17.09 1.97 9.60
C SER A 58 -17.55 1.94 8.15
N THR A 59 -16.60 2.03 7.22
CA THR A 59 -16.83 1.96 5.79
C THR A 59 -15.71 1.18 5.12
N GLU A 60 -16.03 0.49 4.02
CA GLU A 60 -15.07 -0.20 3.14
C GLU A 60 -14.64 0.68 1.95
N ALA A 61 -15.00 1.97 1.96
CA ALA A 61 -14.69 2.88 0.87
C ALA A 61 -13.17 3.01 0.69
N MET A 62 -12.71 2.83 -0.53
CA MET A 62 -11.30 3.01 -0.88
C MET A 62 -10.89 4.47 -0.77
N THR A 63 -9.83 4.75 0.01
CA THR A 63 -9.31 6.08 0.26
C THR A 63 -7.80 6.14 0.03
N TYR A 64 -7.28 7.34 -0.23
CA TYR A 64 -5.86 7.63 -0.17
C TYR A 64 -5.59 8.60 0.98
N ILE A 65 -4.40 8.57 1.56
CA ILE A 65 -4.01 9.55 2.57
C ILE A 65 -4.08 10.99 2.05
N LEU A 66 -3.84 11.20 0.76
CA LEU A 66 -3.95 12.53 0.12
C LEU A 66 -5.39 13.10 0.10
N ASP A 67 -6.40 12.25 0.31
CA ASP A 67 -7.80 12.67 0.42
C ASP A 67 -8.04 13.51 1.69
N LEU A 68 -7.21 13.31 2.70
CA LEU A 68 -7.31 14.06 3.96
C LEU A 68 -7.11 15.56 3.76
N HIS A 69 -6.34 16.00 2.78
CA HIS A 69 -6.19 17.42 2.48
C HIS A 69 -7.56 18.08 2.25
N LYS A 70 -8.31 17.61 1.24
CA LYS A 70 -9.62 18.18 0.93
C LYS A 70 -10.62 18.00 2.07
N THR A 71 -10.58 16.83 2.70
CA THR A 71 -11.47 16.47 3.80
C THR A 71 -11.30 17.41 4.99
N ILE A 72 -10.06 17.75 5.37
CA ILE A 72 -9.78 18.68 6.47
C ILE A 72 -10.33 20.09 6.15
N PHE A 73 -10.12 20.60 4.94
CA PHE A 73 -10.70 21.88 4.53
C PHE A 73 -12.23 21.87 4.67
N SER A 74 -12.90 20.82 4.17
CA SER A 74 -14.35 20.68 4.28
C SER A 74 -14.82 20.58 5.74
N LEU A 75 -14.16 19.78 6.56
CA LEU A 75 -14.50 19.63 7.98
C LEU A 75 -14.33 20.94 8.78
N CYS A 76 -13.35 21.76 8.39
CA CYS A 76 -13.13 23.07 9.00
C CYS A 76 -13.99 24.18 8.39
N GLY A 77 -14.85 23.89 7.41
CA GLY A 77 -15.65 24.91 6.71
C GLY A 77 -14.83 25.89 5.89
N LEU A 78 -13.62 25.49 5.48
CA LEU A 78 -12.71 26.32 4.70
C LEU A 78 -12.86 26.04 3.19
N PRO A 79 -12.61 27.04 2.32
CA PRO A 79 -12.61 26.80 0.89
C PRO A 79 -11.46 25.88 0.49
N ILE A 80 -11.76 24.83 -0.31
CA ILE A 80 -10.74 23.92 -0.82
C ILE A 80 -9.92 24.64 -1.90
N PRO A 81 -8.59 24.76 -1.75
CA PRO A 81 -7.74 25.37 -2.77
C PRO A 81 -7.77 24.58 -4.10
N ASN A 82 -7.64 25.31 -5.21
CA ASN A 82 -7.51 24.70 -6.53
C ASN A 82 -6.18 23.93 -6.64
N GLY A 83 -6.18 22.84 -7.43
CA GLY A 83 -4.96 22.07 -7.73
C GLY A 83 -4.52 21.10 -6.64
N ILE A 84 -5.29 20.90 -5.58
CA ILE A 84 -5.06 19.84 -4.61
C ILE A 84 -5.61 18.52 -5.16
N ASP A 85 -4.78 17.48 -5.20
CA ASP A 85 -5.20 16.13 -5.52
C ASP A 85 -6.03 15.52 -4.37
N GLY A 86 -6.65 14.36 -4.64
CA GLY A 86 -7.49 13.65 -3.69
C GLY A 86 -8.98 14.01 -3.80
N ARG A 87 -9.76 13.36 -2.97
CA ARG A 87 -11.22 13.50 -2.90
C ARG A 87 -11.64 13.86 -1.49
N ASP A 88 -12.70 14.61 -1.36
CA ASP A 88 -13.33 14.92 -0.07
C ASP A 88 -14.06 13.68 0.45
N LEU A 89 -13.75 13.26 1.65
CA LEU A 89 -14.31 12.06 2.30
C LEU A 89 -15.58 12.35 3.12
N THR A 90 -16.04 13.59 3.21
CA THR A 90 -17.20 13.96 4.05
C THR A 90 -18.48 13.23 3.64
N ALA A 91 -18.62 12.87 2.36
CA ALA A 91 -19.75 12.06 1.87
C ALA A 91 -19.81 10.69 2.54
N ILE A 92 -18.65 10.06 2.79
CA ILE A 92 -18.54 8.74 3.44
C ILE A 92 -18.93 8.82 4.92
N PHE A 93 -18.64 9.93 5.60
CA PHE A 93 -19.03 10.11 7.00
C PHE A 93 -20.55 10.15 7.16
N ASN A 94 -21.24 10.77 6.22
CA ASN A 94 -22.70 10.88 6.25
C ASN A 94 -23.38 9.57 5.80
N ASP A 95 -22.79 8.87 4.84
CA ASP A 95 -23.27 7.59 4.32
C ASP A 95 -22.10 6.59 4.23
N PRO A 96 -21.93 5.67 5.18
CA PRO A 96 -20.85 4.66 5.16
C PRO A 96 -20.87 3.72 3.95
N THR A 97 -21.98 3.66 3.21
CA THR A 97 -22.09 2.88 1.97
C THR A 97 -21.66 3.65 0.73
N ALA A 98 -21.44 4.96 0.86
CA ALA A 98 -20.96 5.79 -0.23
C ALA A 98 -19.52 5.43 -0.61
N SER A 99 -19.20 5.61 -1.89
CA SER A 99 -17.85 5.46 -2.41
C SER A 99 -17.38 6.76 -3.06
N VAL A 100 -16.13 7.09 -2.85
CA VAL A 100 -15.48 8.23 -3.54
C VAL A 100 -14.67 7.79 -4.76
N ARG A 101 -14.37 6.49 -4.89
CA ARG A 101 -13.69 5.89 -6.06
C ARG A 101 -13.98 4.40 -6.16
N GLU A 102 -13.85 3.87 -7.38
CA GLU A 102 -14.07 2.46 -7.69
C GLU A 102 -12.77 1.64 -7.75
N SER A 103 -11.62 2.31 -7.69
CA SER A 103 -10.31 1.63 -7.77
C SER A 103 -9.20 2.49 -7.18
N ILE A 104 -8.10 1.81 -6.82
CA ILE A 104 -6.85 2.39 -6.33
C ILE A 104 -5.71 1.94 -7.25
N PHE A 105 -4.79 2.85 -7.55
CA PHE A 105 -3.54 2.60 -8.27
C PHE A 105 -2.36 2.86 -7.36
N LEU A 106 -1.41 1.92 -7.32
CA LEU A 106 -0.26 1.90 -6.41
C LEU A 106 1.02 1.71 -7.22
N PRO A 107 1.71 2.78 -7.63
CA PRO A 107 3.01 2.69 -8.26
C PRO A 107 4.14 2.67 -7.23
N PHE A 108 5.17 1.88 -7.46
CA PHE A 108 6.42 1.94 -6.72
C PHE A 108 7.61 1.97 -7.68
N GLN A 109 8.24 3.12 -7.79
CA GLN A 109 9.35 3.39 -8.73
C GLN A 109 9.05 2.87 -10.15
N ASP A 110 10.04 2.29 -10.83
CA ASP A 110 9.91 1.52 -12.08
C ASP A 110 9.89 -0.01 -11.83
N ILE A 111 9.65 -0.42 -10.59
CA ILE A 111 9.78 -1.81 -10.12
C ILE A 111 8.44 -2.53 -10.17
N MET A 112 7.38 -1.90 -9.65
CA MET A 112 6.08 -2.55 -9.56
C MET A 112 4.92 -1.58 -9.66
N ARG A 113 3.78 -2.10 -10.10
CA ARG A 113 2.49 -1.43 -10.16
C ARG A 113 1.43 -2.34 -9.58
N ALA A 114 0.46 -1.78 -8.87
CA ALA A 114 -0.75 -2.51 -8.55
C ALA A 114 -1.98 -1.65 -8.83
N VAL A 115 -3.07 -2.32 -9.15
CA VAL A 115 -4.41 -1.74 -9.19
C VAL A 115 -5.35 -2.66 -8.46
N ARG A 116 -6.26 -2.10 -7.67
CA ARG A 116 -7.32 -2.88 -7.03
C ARG A 116 -8.68 -2.22 -7.22
N ASN A 117 -9.71 -3.05 -7.27
CA ASN A 117 -11.10 -2.67 -7.07
C ASN A 117 -11.59 -3.27 -5.73
N ASP A 118 -12.89 -3.35 -5.53
CA ASP A 118 -13.48 -3.87 -4.29
C ASP A 118 -13.09 -5.34 -3.99
N ARG A 119 -12.86 -6.15 -5.03
CA ARG A 119 -12.62 -7.57 -4.86
C ARG A 119 -11.22 -8.02 -5.29
N TYR A 120 -10.73 -7.54 -6.43
CA TYR A 120 -9.50 -8.05 -7.02
C TYR A 120 -8.38 -7.04 -6.99
N LYS A 121 -7.16 -7.55 -6.85
CA LYS A 121 -5.93 -6.76 -6.93
C LYS A 121 -4.94 -7.40 -7.87
N LEU A 122 -4.46 -6.63 -8.84
CA LEU A 122 -3.46 -7.02 -9.82
C LEU A 122 -2.14 -6.35 -9.49
N HIS A 123 -1.08 -7.13 -9.32
CA HIS A 123 0.29 -6.65 -9.25
C HIS A 123 1.00 -6.92 -10.58
N VAL A 124 1.79 -5.99 -11.03
CA VAL A 124 2.65 -6.11 -12.22
C VAL A 124 4.07 -5.75 -11.84
N TYR A 125 5.00 -6.64 -12.18
CA TYR A 125 6.45 -6.47 -12.05
C TYR A 125 7.07 -6.37 -13.44
N PRO A 126 7.16 -5.19 -14.04
CA PRO A 126 7.48 -5.03 -15.46
C PRO A 126 8.85 -5.59 -15.83
N LYS A 127 9.87 -5.39 -14.99
CA LYS A 127 11.25 -5.79 -15.29
C LYS A 127 11.47 -7.30 -15.41
N ILE A 128 10.55 -8.09 -14.89
CA ILE A 128 10.61 -9.56 -14.93
C ILE A 128 9.38 -10.16 -15.62
N ASN A 129 8.54 -9.33 -16.22
CA ASN A 129 7.27 -9.71 -16.86
C ASN A 129 6.46 -10.69 -15.99
N HIS A 130 6.28 -10.32 -14.72
CA HIS A 130 5.54 -11.15 -13.77
C HIS A 130 4.28 -10.44 -13.29
N VAL A 131 3.20 -11.21 -13.22
CA VAL A 131 1.88 -10.72 -12.83
C VAL A 131 1.34 -11.60 -11.70
N LEU A 132 0.76 -10.97 -10.69
CA LEU A 132 0.02 -11.63 -9.61
C LEU A 132 -1.40 -11.07 -9.59
N LEU A 133 -2.37 -11.95 -9.38
CA LEU A 133 -3.77 -11.57 -9.17
C LEU A 133 -4.26 -12.19 -7.86
N PHE A 134 -4.90 -11.38 -7.03
CA PHE A 134 -5.47 -11.81 -5.76
C PHE A 134 -6.96 -11.48 -5.69
N ASP A 135 -7.74 -12.34 -5.06
CA ASP A 135 -9.13 -12.12 -4.68
C ASP A 135 -9.18 -11.70 -3.21
N LEU A 136 -9.24 -10.41 -2.94
CA LEU A 136 -9.15 -9.86 -1.58
C LEU A 136 -10.33 -10.21 -0.68
N VAL A 137 -11.43 -10.74 -1.23
CA VAL A 137 -12.58 -11.21 -0.45
C VAL A 137 -12.30 -12.61 0.10
N ASP A 138 -11.78 -13.51 -0.73
CA ASP A 138 -11.52 -14.90 -0.36
C ASP A 138 -10.09 -15.11 0.16
N ASP A 139 -9.16 -14.19 -0.17
CA ASP A 139 -7.75 -14.21 0.19
C ASP A 139 -7.23 -12.80 0.54
N PRO A 140 -7.68 -12.21 1.66
CA PRO A 140 -7.28 -10.85 2.06
C PRO A 140 -5.78 -10.71 2.36
N GLU A 141 -5.09 -11.83 2.63
CA GLU A 141 -3.64 -11.87 2.89
C GLU A 141 -2.81 -12.03 1.60
N GLU A 142 -3.45 -12.07 0.42
CA GLU A 142 -2.77 -12.13 -0.89
C GLU A 142 -1.81 -13.33 -1.04
N MET A 143 -2.20 -14.51 -0.54
CA MET A 143 -1.35 -15.71 -0.51
C MET A 143 -1.45 -16.56 -1.77
N ASN A 144 -2.57 -16.47 -2.53
CA ASN A 144 -2.88 -17.35 -3.65
C ASN A 144 -2.91 -16.58 -4.96
N ASN A 145 -1.87 -16.73 -5.77
CA ASN A 145 -1.83 -16.09 -7.09
C ASN A 145 -2.78 -16.78 -8.08
N LEU A 146 -3.74 -16.04 -8.61
CA LEU A 146 -4.74 -16.48 -9.57
C LEU A 146 -4.41 -16.07 -11.02
N ALA A 147 -3.32 -15.34 -11.27
CA ALA A 147 -3.03 -14.74 -12.57
C ALA A 147 -2.89 -15.77 -13.70
N ASP A 148 -2.32 -16.94 -13.40
CA ASP A 148 -2.08 -18.00 -14.38
C ASP A 148 -3.27 -18.97 -14.54
N HIS A 149 -4.33 -18.81 -13.74
CA HIS A 149 -5.49 -19.70 -13.82
C HIS A 149 -6.44 -19.25 -14.94
N PRO A 150 -6.79 -20.11 -15.91
CA PRO A 150 -7.55 -19.72 -17.10
C PRO A 150 -8.89 -19.01 -16.82
N SER A 151 -9.58 -19.38 -15.74
CA SER A 151 -10.86 -18.77 -15.36
C SER A 151 -10.74 -17.29 -15.00
N TYR A 152 -9.56 -16.79 -14.65
CA TYR A 152 -9.31 -15.42 -14.25
C TYR A 152 -8.67 -14.55 -15.35
N ALA A 153 -8.39 -15.12 -16.54
CA ALA A 153 -7.77 -14.38 -17.65
C ALA A 153 -8.56 -13.10 -18.04
N GLY A 154 -9.90 -13.17 -17.97
CA GLY A 154 -10.76 -12.02 -18.21
C GLY A 154 -10.58 -10.92 -17.16
N ILE A 155 -10.41 -11.28 -15.89
CA ILE A 155 -10.17 -10.35 -14.77
C ILE A 155 -8.79 -9.71 -14.89
N VAL A 156 -7.76 -10.51 -15.18
CA VAL A 156 -6.40 -10.00 -15.44
C VAL A 156 -6.43 -8.95 -16.55
N LYS A 157 -7.09 -9.24 -17.67
CA LYS A 157 -7.21 -8.28 -18.80
C LYS A 157 -7.94 -7.02 -18.38
N GLN A 158 -9.07 -7.13 -17.67
CA GLN A 158 -9.85 -5.99 -17.18
C GLN A 158 -9.01 -5.09 -16.27
N LEU A 159 -8.31 -5.66 -15.29
CA LEU A 159 -7.49 -4.91 -14.35
C LEU A 159 -6.23 -4.34 -15.01
N THR A 160 -5.66 -5.00 -16.02
CA THR A 160 -4.58 -4.44 -16.82
C THR A 160 -5.06 -3.17 -17.55
N THR A 161 -6.22 -3.21 -18.19
CA THR A 161 -6.82 -2.03 -18.83
C THR A 161 -7.10 -0.91 -17.81
N LEU A 162 -7.59 -1.27 -16.63
CA LEU A 162 -7.80 -0.30 -15.53
C LEU A 162 -6.48 0.35 -15.10
N MET A 163 -5.41 -0.43 -14.98
CA MET A 163 -4.05 0.05 -14.65
C MET A 163 -3.53 1.02 -15.72
N GLU A 164 -3.67 0.68 -17.00
CA GLU A 164 -3.29 1.56 -18.13
C GLU A 164 -4.06 2.89 -18.11
N ASN A 165 -5.34 2.86 -17.77
CA ASN A 165 -6.15 4.08 -17.64
C ASN A 165 -5.67 4.94 -16.46
N TRP A 166 -5.31 4.31 -15.33
CA TRP A 166 -4.71 5.02 -14.21
C TRP A 166 -3.37 5.64 -14.59
N GLN A 167 -2.48 4.90 -15.28
CA GLN A 167 -1.20 5.42 -15.74
C GLN A 167 -1.38 6.67 -16.60
N LYS A 168 -2.32 6.64 -17.56
CA LYS A 168 -2.66 7.81 -18.39
C LYS A 168 -3.16 8.97 -17.54
N HIS A 169 -4.00 8.71 -16.55
CA HIS A 169 -4.58 9.74 -15.69
C HIS A 169 -3.52 10.43 -14.82
N VAL A 170 -2.57 9.69 -14.28
CA VAL A 170 -1.53 10.24 -13.39
C VAL A 170 -0.23 10.59 -14.12
N GLY A 171 -0.15 10.37 -15.44
CA GLY A 171 1.06 10.64 -16.24
C GLY A 171 2.21 9.66 -15.98
N ASP A 172 1.92 8.43 -15.54
CA ASP A 172 2.92 7.38 -15.38
C ASP A 172 3.23 6.75 -16.74
N LEU A 173 4.45 6.96 -17.23
CA LEU A 173 4.92 6.47 -18.54
C LEU A 173 5.68 5.14 -18.45
N SER A 174 5.76 4.52 -17.28
CA SER A 174 6.48 3.25 -17.11
C SER A 174 5.77 2.12 -17.85
N PRO A 175 6.50 1.32 -18.65
CA PRO A 175 5.89 0.18 -19.33
C PRO A 175 5.44 -0.88 -18.31
N LEU A 176 4.41 -1.65 -18.66
CA LEU A 176 3.94 -2.78 -17.85
C LEU A 176 4.65 -4.10 -18.18
N SER A 177 5.49 -4.10 -19.21
CA SER A 177 6.35 -5.23 -19.63
C SER A 177 7.57 -4.73 -20.35
N VAL A 178 8.59 -5.58 -20.49
CA VAL A 178 9.83 -5.31 -21.22
C VAL A 178 10.16 -6.45 -22.19
N ASP A 179 10.86 -6.15 -23.28
CA ASP A 179 11.24 -7.14 -24.28
C ASP A 179 12.24 -8.17 -23.74
N ASN A 180 13.15 -7.75 -22.86
CA ASN A 180 14.18 -8.59 -22.27
C ASN A 180 14.02 -8.64 -20.75
N PRO A 181 13.11 -9.47 -20.21
CA PRO A 181 12.87 -9.55 -18.78
C PRO A 181 14.06 -10.17 -18.06
N GLY A 182 14.33 -9.66 -16.87
CA GLY A 182 15.24 -10.26 -15.91
C GLY A 182 14.74 -11.61 -15.38
N PRO A 183 15.58 -12.35 -14.64
CA PRO A 183 15.19 -13.60 -14.02
C PRO A 183 14.13 -13.37 -12.94
N LYS A 184 13.15 -14.28 -12.85
CA LYS A 184 12.13 -14.26 -11.78
C LYS A 184 12.67 -14.77 -10.45
N GLU A 185 13.73 -15.57 -10.49
CA GLU A 185 14.39 -16.13 -9.31
C GLU A 185 15.79 -15.52 -9.17
N VAL A 186 16.17 -15.25 -7.93
CA VAL A 186 17.50 -14.75 -7.59
C VAL A 186 18.30 -15.88 -6.97
N ASP A 187 19.46 -16.19 -7.55
CA ASP A 187 20.39 -17.15 -6.98
C ASP A 187 21.18 -16.48 -5.82
N PHE A 188 20.66 -16.65 -4.62
CA PHE A 188 21.24 -16.09 -3.39
C PHE A 188 22.62 -16.66 -3.08
N SER A 189 22.98 -17.84 -3.63
CA SER A 189 24.32 -18.43 -3.42
C SER A 189 25.45 -17.62 -4.06
N LYS A 190 25.12 -16.77 -5.03
CA LYS A 190 26.06 -15.88 -5.74
C LYS A 190 26.13 -14.47 -5.14
N ILE A 191 25.32 -14.18 -4.14
CA ILE A 191 25.32 -12.86 -3.49
C ILE A 191 26.38 -12.86 -2.40
N GLU A 192 27.48 -12.15 -2.63
CA GLU A 192 28.45 -11.88 -1.58
C GLU A 192 27.86 -10.92 -0.55
N ARG A 193 27.92 -11.32 0.72
CA ARG A 193 27.55 -10.42 1.80
C ARG A 193 28.63 -9.37 1.97
N SER A 194 28.25 -8.11 1.86
CA SER A 194 29.14 -6.98 2.15
C SER A 194 28.75 -6.31 3.47
N LEU A 195 29.75 -5.80 4.17
CA LEU A 195 29.54 -4.99 5.36
C LEU A 195 28.91 -3.65 5.01
N ASP A 196 27.79 -3.32 5.68
CA ASP A 196 27.31 -1.95 5.74
C ASP A 196 28.15 -1.17 6.75
N ARG A 197 28.59 0.05 6.41
CA ARG A 197 29.37 0.93 7.30
C ARG A 197 28.68 1.27 8.62
N TRP A 198 27.36 1.04 8.71
CA TRP A 198 26.53 1.32 9.88
C TRP A 198 26.18 0.07 10.70
N GLN A 199 26.70 -1.10 10.31
CA GLN A 199 26.43 -2.32 11.07
C GLN A 199 27.11 -2.26 12.43
N PRO A 200 26.37 -2.59 13.53
CA PRO A 200 26.97 -2.73 14.85
C PRO A 200 28.08 -3.78 14.88
N ASP A 201 29.09 -3.60 15.71
CA ASP A 201 30.25 -4.50 15.81
C ASP A 201 29.87 -5.96 16.06
N TRP A 202 28.84 -6.22 16.87
CA TRP A 202 28.37 -7.58 17.12
C TRP A 202 27.85 -8.32 15.87
N ILE A 203 27.27 -7.61 14.90
CA ILE A 203 26.87 -8.19 13.61
C ILE A 203 28.09 -8.53 12.78
N ARG A 204 29.07 -7.61 12.77
CA ARG A 204 30.32 -7.79 12.09
C ARG A 204 31.05 -9.02 12.61
N GLU A 205 31.26 -9.11 13.93
CA GLU A 205 31.90 -10.25 14.60
C GLU A 205 31.16 -11.58 14.34
N LYS A 206 29.82 -11.56 14.39
CA LYS A 206 29.01 -12.77 14.26
C LYS A 206 28.92 -13.31 12.84
N TYR A 207 28.84 -12.44 11.83
CA TYR A 207 28.49 -12.84 10.47
C TYR A 207 29.59 -12.60 9.43
N PHE A 208 30.62 -11.80 9.74
CA PHE A 208 31.63 -11.41 8.77
C PHE A 208 33.07 -11.75 9.21
N ASP A 209 33.40 -11.75 10.49
CA ASP A 209 34.75 -12.00 11.00
C ASP A 209 35.06 -13.51 11.19
N GLY A 210 34.84 -14.28 10.14
CA GLY A 210 35.45 -15.62 9.98
C GLY A 210 34.87 -16.77 10.79
N ARG A 211 33.83 -16.57 11.60
CA ARG A 211 33.15 -17.67 12.31
C ARG A 211 32.05 -18.36 11.51
N ALA A 212 31.60 -17.76 10.41
CA ALA A 212 30.51 -18.30 9.58
C ALA A 212 30.89 -19.50 8.70
N ASN A 213 32.19 -19.82 8.56
CA ASN A 213 32.66 -20.93 7.73
C ASN A 213 32.98 -22.21 8.50
N ALA A 214 32.73 -22.27 9.81
CA ALA A 214 33.11 -23.42 10.64
C ALA A 214 31.98 -24.44 10.87
N ASP A 215 30.70 -24.10 10.58
CA ASP A 215 29.56 -24.94 11.00
C ASP A 215 28.74 -25.56 9.84
N HIS A 216 29.23 -25.56 8.61
CA HIS A 216 28.60 -26.32 7.52
C HIS A 216 29.36 -27.58 7.10
N GLY A 217 30.09 -28.15 8.03
CA GLY A 217 30.74 -29.46 7.87
C GLY A 217 30.32 -30.42 8.96
N ASN A 218 29.12 -31.04 8.79
CA ASN A 218 28.76 -32.41 9.15
C ASN A 218 27.31 -32.67 8.78
#